data_04ac17b75a85dc1c4a9013bf43ce6457
#
_entry.id   04ac17b75a85dc1c4a9013bf43ce6457
#
_cell.length_a   1.000
_cell.length_b   1.000
_cell.length_c   1.000
_cell.angle_alpha   90.00
_cell.angle_beta   90.00
_cell.angle_gamma   90.00
#
_symmetry.space_group_name_H-M   'P 1'
#
loop_
_entity.id
_entity.type
_entity.pdbx_description
1 polymer ?
#
loop_
_entity_poly.entity_id
_entity_poly.type
_entity_poly.pdbx_seq_one_letter_code
_entity_poly.pdbx_strand_id
1 'polypeptide(L)'
;MALAFDEYGRPFIIVRDQEHKTRLRGIDAQKSHISPHKAVARILRTSLGPKGMDKKCFRVLTAMSLSMDVDNQIAKLMVELSRSQDYEIGDGTTGVVVMAGALLEQAERLLERGVHPIRVVEGYEMASRISVEHLENIAQKFVFYATNIEPLVQTCMTTLSSRIVNRCKRTLAEITVKAVVAVVDLERRDVNLDLIKVEGKVGRYQAD
;
A
#
# COMPACT_ATOMS: atom_id res chain seq x y z
N MET A 1 26.32 -22.45 -14.29
CA MET A 1 27.04 -22.72 -15.55
C MET A 1 26.01 -22.98 -16.64
N ALA A 2 26.02 -22.21 -17.70
CA ALA A 2 25.20 -22.48 -18.90
C ALA A 2 26.15 -22.62 -20.10
N LEU A 3 25.89 -23.63 -20.93
CA LEU A 3 26.63 -23.83 -22.18
C LEU A 3 25.91 -23.02 -23.25
N ALA A 4 26.61 -22.10 -23.89
CA ALA A 4 26.11 -21.34 -25.04
C ALA A 4 27.03 -21.59 -26.23
N PHE A 5 26.53 -21.38 -27.45
CA PHE A 5 27.28 -21.54 -28.68
C PHE A 5 27.41 -20.16 -29.35
N ASP A 6 28.63 -19.85 -29.81
CA ASP A 6 28.92 -18.67 -30.60
C ASP A 6 28.32 -18.80 -32.03
N GLU A 7 28.24 -17.69 -32.77
CA GLU A 7 27.78 -17.66 -34.17
C GLU A 7 28.55 -18.64 -35.09
N TYR A 8 29.72 -19.07 -34.69
CA TYR A 8 30.54 -20.08 -35.38
C TYR A 8 30.39 -21.51 -34.82
N GLY A 9 29.39 -21.75 -33.96
CA GLY A 9 29.11 -23.08 -33.38
C GLY A 9 30.15 -23.53 -32.33
N ARG A 10 30.99 -22.65 -31.81
CA ARG A 10 31.95 -22.99 -30.76
C ARG A 10 31.27 -22.93 -29.39
N PRO A 11 31.39 -24.00 -28.58
CA PRO A 11 30.82 -24.00 -27.23
C PRO A 11 31.65 -23.09 -26.31
N PHE A 12 30.97 -22.20 -25.60
CA PHE A 12 31.56 -21.45 -24.49
C PHE A 12 30.72 -21.58 -23.23
N ILE A 13 31.39 -21.57 -22.09
CA ILE A 13 30.76 -21.71 -20.78
C ILE A 13 30.56 -20.31 -20.21
N ILE A 14 29.29 -19.91 -20.01
CA ILE A 14 28.97 -18.70 -19.28
C ILE A 14 29.13 -19.03 -17.78
N VAL A 15 30.22 -18.59 -17.19
CA VAL A 15 30.41 -18.58 -15.75
C VAL A 15 29.73 -17.32 -15.23
N ARG A 16 28.51 -17.45 -14.68
CA ARG A 16 27.97 -16.36 -13.87
C ARG A 16 28.81 -16.27 -12.62
N ASP A 17 29.40 -15.10 -12.38
CA ASP A 17 30.01 -14.78 -11.11
C ASP A 17 28.96 -15.05 -10.02
N GLN A 18 29.17 -16.09 -9.26
CA GLN A 18 28.43 -16.29 -8.03
C GLN A 18 28.97 -15.25 -7.06
N GLU A 19 28.29 -14.10 -6.96
CA GLU A 19 28.49 -13.23 -5.82
C GLU A 19 28.44 -14.12 -4.58
N HIS A 20 29.56 -14.19 -3.85
CA HIS A 20 29.65 -14.90 -2.60
C HIS A 20 28.74 -14.22 -1.59
N LYS A 21 27.44 -14.55 -1.64
CA LYS A 21 26.46 -14.08 -0.66
C LYS A 21 26.83 -14.68 0.68
N THR A 22 27.38 -13.86 1.56
CA THR A 22 27.68 -14.24 2.93
C THR A 22 26.38 -14.59 3.65
N ARG A 23 26.31 -15.81 4.21
CA ARG A 23 25.13 -16.27 4.93
C ARG A 23 25.10 -15.65 6.32
N LEU A 24 24.14 -14.77 6.56
CA LEU A 24 23.85 -14.24 7.89
C LEU A 24 23.07 -15.27 8.74
N ARG A 25 23.30 -15.26 10.06
CA ARG A 25 22.65 -16.18 11.01
C ARG A 25 22.15 -15.43 12.25
N GLY A 26 21.13 -16.00 12.91
CA GLY A 26 20.60 -15.48 14.18
C GLY A 26 20.01 -14.07 14.04
N ILE A 27 20.31 -13.22 15.00
CA ILE A 27 19.83 -11.83 15.08
C ILE A 27 20.23 -10.99 13.88
N ASP A 28 21.44 -11.18 13.32
CA ASP A 28 21.90 -10.40 12.17
C ASP A 28 21.09 -10.70 10.92
N ALA A 29 20.65 -11.94 10.74
CA ALA A 29 19.75 -12.32 9.67
C ALA A 29 18.38 -11.65 9.83
N GLN A 30 17.82 -11.61 11.04
CA GLN A 30 16.55 -10.94 11.34
C GLN A 30 16.64 -9.43 11.09
N LYS A 31 17.70 -8.78 11.53
CA LYS A 31 17.94 -7.35 11.28
C LYS A 31 18.10 -7.05 9.79
N SER A 32 18.77 -7.91 9.05
CA SER A 32 18.92 -7.76 7.60
C SER A 32 17.61 -7.84 6.85
N HIS A 33 16.61 -8.55 7.41
CA HIS A 33 15.25 -8.60 6.88
C HIS A 33 14.44 -7.37 7.26
N ILE A 34 14.60 -6.82 8.46
CA ILE A 34 13.86 -5.64 8.91
C ILE A 34 14.37 -4.35 8.23
N SER A 35 15.66 -4.26 7.97
CA SER A 35 16.30 -3.05 7.42
C SER A 35 15.68 -2.55 6.10
N PRO A 36 15.44 -3.39 5.07
CA PRO A 36 14.78 -2.95 3.83
C PRO A 36 13.36 -2.42 4.05
N HIS A 37 12.59 -3.05 4.93
CA HIS A 37 11.25 -2.60 5.26
C HIS A 37 11.25 -1.20 5.89
N LYS A 38 12.16 -0.95 6.83
CA LYS A 38 12.34 0.38 7.44
C LYS A 38 12.76 1.42 6.41
N ALA A 39 13.63 1.06 5.48
CA ALA A 39 14.06 1.96 4.41
C ALA A 39 12.89 2.37 3.51
N VAL A 40 12.07 1.42 3.06
CA VAL A 40 10.86 1.69 2.27
C VAL A 40 9.88 2.57 3.04
N ALA A 41 9.58 2.23 4.29
CA ALA A 41 8.68 3.00 5.13
C ALA A 41 9.16 4.45 5.35
N ARG A 42 10.47 4.67 5.56
CA ARG A 42 11.06 6.01 5.71
C ARG A 42 10.92 6.84 4.43
N ILE A 43 11.13 6.23 3.26
CA ILE A 43 10.93 6.90 1.98
C ILE A 43 9.48 7.33 1.82
N LEU A 44 8.53 6.51 2.23
CA LEU A 44 7.09 6.78 2.07
C LEU A 44 6.52 7.73 3.12
N ARG A 45 7.12 7.80 4.30
CA ARG A 45 6.63 8.62 5.42
C ARG A 45 6.42 10.08 5.07
N THR A 46 7.31 10.66 4.27
CA THR A 46 7.22 12.07 3.85
C THR A 46 6.13 12.33 2.81
N SER A 47 5.50 11.31 2.29
CA SER A 47 4.38 11.39 1.34
C SER A 47 3.03 11.28 2.04
N LEU A 48 2.99 10.96 3.32
CA LEU A 48 1.77 10.78 4.09
C LEU A 48 1.10 12.12 4.41
N GLY A 49 -0.23 12.16 4.27
CA GLY A 49 -1.07 13.30 4.64
C GLY A 49 -1.19 14.39 3.58
N PRO A 50 -2.05 15.40 3.83
CA PRO A 50 -2.41 16.44 2.86
C PRO A 50 -1.25 17.38 2.48
N LYS A 51 -0.23 17.50 3.34
CA LYS A 51 1.01 18.26 3.08
C LYS A 51 2.17 17.39 2.61
N GLY A 52 1.93 16.11 2.39
CA GLY A 52 2.97 15.20 1.95
C GLY A 52 3.55 15.60 0.59
N MET A 53 4.81 15.27 0.31
CA MET A 53 5.48 15.57 -0.95
C MET A 53 5.28 14.45 -1.96
N ASP A 54 4.97 14.82 -3.22
CA ASP A 54 4.94 13.85 -4.30
C ASP A 54 6.36 13.38 -4.62
N LYS A 55 6.55 12.08 -4.61
CA LYS A 55 7.78 11.46 -5.08
C LYS A 55 7.51 10.77 -6.40
N LYS A 56 8.45 10.89 -7.35
CA LYS A 56 8.32 10.18 -8.64
C LYS A 56 8.20 8.67 -8.48
N CYS A 57 8.73 8.14 -7.38
CA CYS A 57 8.51 6.76 -6.95
C CYS A 57 7.06 6.43 -6.60
N PHE A 58 6.22 7.43 -6.31
CA PHE A 58 4.90 7.25 -5.72
C PHE A 58 3.79 6.92 -6.72
N ARG A 59 3.96 7.41 -7.95
CA ARG A 59 3.13 6.97 -9.08
C ARG A 59 3.29 5.47 -9.35
N VAL A 60 4.20 4.90 -8.69
CA VAL A 60 4.71 3.57 -8.74
C VAL A 60 4.12 2.69 -7.65
N LEU A 61 3.50 3.16 -6.53
CA LEU A 61 2.94 2.22 -5.57
C LEU A 61 1.63 1.57 -6.03
N THR A 62 0.78 2.26 -6.75
CA THR A 62 -0.35 1.66 -7.46
C THR A 62 0.02 1.08 -8.84
N ALA A 63 1.01 1.66 -9.52
CA ALA A 63 1.57 1.13 -10.76
C ALA A 63 2.95 0.45 -10.58
N MET A 64 3.55 0.49 -9.38
CA MET A 64 4.90 0.03 -9.04
C MET A 64 5.00 -1.42 -8.65
N SER A 65 3.88 -2.06 -8.45
CA SER A 65 3.89 -3.52 -8.40
C SER A 65 4.46 -4.16 -9.68
N LEU A 66 4.62 -3.35 -10.72
CA LEU A 66 5.11 -3.79 -12.04
C LEU A 66 6.43 -3.15 -12.49
N SER A 67 6.95 -2.09 -11.90
CA SER A 67 8.11 -1.37 -12.46
C SER A 67 9.22 -0.95 -11.48
N MET A 68 9.14 -1.26 -10.18
CA MET A 68 10.34 -1.26 -9.37
C MET A 68 10.98 -2.64 -9.40
N ASP A 69 12.09 -2.71 -10.05
CA ASP A 69 13.04 -3.81 -9.90
C ASP A 69 13.64 -3.73 -8.50
N VAL A 70 12.83 -4.17 -7.52
CA VAL A 70 13.31 -4.29 -6.15
C VAL A 70 13.99 -5.64 -6.07
N ASP A 71 15.31 -5.64 -6.23
CA ASP A 71 16.14 -6.85 -6.14
C ASP A 71 15.98 -7.59 -4.81
N ASN A 72 15.55 -6.88 -3.78
CA ASN A 72 15.36 -7.46 -2.46
C ASN A 72 13.96 -8.09 -2.35
N GLN A 73 13.92 -9.41 -2.31
CA GLN A 73 12.69 -10.20 -2.16
C GLN A 73 11.86 -9.80 -0.93
N ILE A 74 12.52 -9.37 0.13
CA ILE A 74 11.87 -8.97 1.39
C ILE A 74 11.12 -7.64 1.22
N ALA A 75 11.70 -6.68 0.48
CA ALA A 75 11.01 -5.44 0.17
C ALA A 75 9.77 -5.64 -0.72
N LYS A 76 9.72 -6.73 -1.50
CA LYS A 76 8.51 -7.11 -2.27
C LYS A 76 7.31 -7.40 -1.38
N LEU A 77 7.50 -7.94 -0.18
CA LEU A 77 6.41 -8.17 0.77
C LEU A 77 5.68 -6.88 1.16
N MET A 78 6.40 -5.75 1.27
CA MET A 78 5.75 -4.45 1.53
C MET A 78 4.91 -3.97 0.35
N VAL A 79 5.33 -4.29 -0.87
CA VAL A 79 4.55 -3.97 -2.07
C VAL A 79 3.28 -4.82 -2.12
N GLU A 80 3.38 -6.11 -1.77
CA GLU A 80 2.22 -7.00 -1.69
C GLU A 80 1.24 -6.58 -0.60
N LEU A 81 1.74 -6.16 0.56
CA LEU A 81 0.92 -5.60 1.63
C LEU A 81 0.15 -4.35 1.17
N SER A 82 0.82 -3.43 0.47
CA SER A 82 0.18 -2.26 -0.09
C SER A 82 -0.86 -2.60 -1.17
N ARG A 83 -0.58 -3.61 -1.99
CA ARG A 83 -1.49 -4.09 -3.03
C ARG A 83 -2.73 -4.74 -2.45
N SER A 84 -2.59 -5.56 -1.41
CA SER A 84 -3.73 -6.16 -0.71
C SER A 84 -4.65 -5.08 -0.13
N GLN A 85 -4.08 -4.05 0.49
CA GLN A 85 -4.83 -2.91 0.99
C GLN A 85 -5.56 -2.14 -0.13
N ASP A 86 -4.90 -1.95 -1.28
CA ASP A 86 -5.50 -1.28 -2.45
C ASP A 86 -6.67 -2.09 -3.03
N TYR A 87 -6.50 -3.41 -3.11
CA TYR A 87 -7.52 -4.30 -3.65
C TYR A 87 -8.78 -4.39 -2.78
N GLU A 88 -8.61 -4.44 -1.46
CA GLU A 88 -9.73 -4.63 -0.53
C GLU A 88 -10.43 -3.33 -0.15
N ILE A 89 -9.68 -2.25 0.01
CA ILE A 89 -10.18 -0.97 0.56
C ILE A 89 -10.08 0.17 -0.46
N GLY A 90 -9.08 0.14 -1.34
CA GLY A 90 -8.80 1.22 -2.31
C GLY A 90 -8.16 2.47 -1.73
N ASP A 91 -7.88 2.50 -0.42
CA ASP A 91 -7.28 3.65 0.27
C ASP A 91 -6.34 3.19 1.40
N GLY A 92 -5.49 4.11 1.89
CA GLY A 92 -4.60 3.85 3.01
C GLY A 92 -3.34 3.04 2.67
N THR A 93 -3.06 2.76 1.42
CA THR A 93 -1.91 1.96 0.94
C THR A 93 -0.57 2.43 1.47
N THR A 94 -0.35 3.75 1.54
CA THR A 94 0.84 4.35 2.12
C THR A 94 0.87 4.22 3.65
N GLY A 95 -0.27 4.44 4.30
CA GLY A 95 -0.43 4.37 5.75
C GLY A 95 -0.05 3.00 6.28
N VAL A 96 -0.51 1.94 5.63
CA VAL A 96 -0.22 0.54 6.02
C VAL A 96 1.27 0.24 5.96
N VAL A 97 1.97 0.66 4.90
CA VAL A 97 3.42 0.45 4.78
C VAL A 97 4.21 1.23 5.83
N VAL A 98 3.83 2.48 6.08
CA VAL A 98 4.49 3.31 7.12
C VAL A 98 4.26 2.73 8.51
N MET A 99 3.05 2.26 8.80
CA MET A 99 2.70 1.61 10.06
C MET A 99 3.47 0.31 10.25
N ALA A 100 3.51 -0.55 9.23
CA ALA A 100 4.30 -1.78 9.26
C ALA A 100 5.79 -1.51 9.51
N GLY A 101 6.36 -0.50 8.86
CA GLY A 101 7.74 -0.09 9.11
C GLY A 101 7.99 0.41 10.53
N ALA A 102 7.04 1.15 11.11
CA ALA A 102 7.14 1.61 12.49
C ALA A 102 7.05 0.45 13.50
N LEU A 103 6.15 -0.50 13.27
CA LEU A 103 6.03 -1.71 14.10
C LEU A 103 7.29 -2.57 14.03
N LEU A 104 7.86 -2.75 12.84
CA LEU A 104 9.11 -3.49 12.65
C LEU A 104 10.30 -2.80 13.32
N GLU A 105 10.34 -1.46 13.34
CA GLU A 105 11.39 -0.72 14.06
C GLU A 105 11.31 -0.97 15.58
N GLN A 106 10.12 -1.05 16.16
CA GLN A 106 9.96 -1.40 17.57
C GLN A 106 10.26 -2.89 17.84
N ALA A 107 9.86 -3.77 16.91
CA ALA A 107 10.17 -5.19 16.99
C ALA A 107 11.69 -5.44 17.02
N GLU A 108 12.45 -4.74 16.17
CA GLU A 108 13.92 -4.83 16.18
C GLU A 108 14.53 -4.53 17.55
N ARG A 109 14.04 -3.47 18.22
CA ARG A 109 14.50 -3.11 19.57
C ARG A 109 14.17 -4.18 20.61
N LEU A 110 13.03 -4.86 20.47
CA LEU A 110 12.65 -5.96 21.34
C LEU A 110 13.51 -7.20 21.10
N LEU A 111 13.82 -7.51 19.84
CA LEU A 111 14.71 -8.61 19.47
C LEU A 111 16.14 -8.39 20.01
N GLU A 112 16.64 -7.15 19.98
CA GLU A 112 17.92 -6.77 20.57
C GLU A 112 17.97 -6.99 22.09
N ARG A 113 16.82 -6.85 22.76
CA ARG A 113 16.69 -7.13 24.19
C ARG A 113 16.52 -8.63 24.51
N GLY A 114 16.55 -9.49 23.50
CA GLY A 114 16.45 -10.93 23.66
C GLY A 114 15.00 -11.46 23.70
N VAL A 115 13.99 -10.64 23.37
CA VAL A 115 12.61 -11.10 23.26
C VAL A 115 12.48 -11.99 22.03
N HIS A 116 11.88 -13.16 22.21
CA HIS A 116 11.69 -14.09 21.10
C HIS A 116 10.68 -13.56 20.08
N PRO A 117 10.92 -13.70 18.76
CA PRO A 117 10.04 -13.18 17.70
C PRO A 117 8.59 -13.59 17.84
N ILE A 118 8.32 -14.83 18.24
CA ILE A 118 6.94 -15.35 18.43
C ILE A 118 6.20 -14.52 19.48
N ARG A 119 6.86 -14.13 20.58
CA ARG A 119 6.23 -13.30 21.61
C ARG A 119 5.88 -11.90 21.14
N VAL A 120 6.69 -11.34 20.24
CA VAL A 120 6.41 -10.05 19.59
C VAL A 120 5.19 -10.17 18.70
N VAL A 121 5.08 -11.25 17.92
CA VAL A 121 3.92 -11.52 17.05
C VAL A 121 2.63 -11.69 17.88
N GLU A 122 2.66 -12.51 18.93
CA GLU A 122 1.51 -12.69 19.84
C GLU A 122 1.04 -11.36 20.45
N GLY A 123 2.00 -10.51 20.86
CA GLY A 123 1.69 -9.19 21.38
C GLY A 123 1.04 -8.27 20.34
N TYR A 124 1.51 -8.27 19.13
CA TYR A 124 0.90 -7.48 18.04
C TYR A 124 -0.48 -7.99 17.64
N GLU A 125 -0.69 -9.30 17.66
CA GLU A 125 -1.99 -9.88 17.37
C GLU A 125 -3.03 -9.49 18.44
N MET A 126 -2.66 -9.56 19.73
CA MET A 126 -3.53 -9.09 20.81
C MET A 126 -3.83 -7.59 20.69
N ALA A 127 -2.82 -6.76 20.42
CA ALA A 127 -2.98 -5.33 20.25
C ALA A 127 -3.88 -5.00 19.05
N SER A 128 -3.77 -5.74 17.96
CA SER A 128 -4.63 -5.59 16.78
C SER A 128 -6.10 -5.85 17.11
N ARG A 129 -6.40 -6.95 17.81
CA ARG A 129 -7.77 -7.27 18.23
C ARG A 129 -8.38 -6.18 19.10
N ILE A 130 -7.65 -5.73 20.12
CA ILE A 130 -8.11 -4.65 21.01
C ILE A 130 -8.31 -3.34 20.24
N SER A 131 -7.42 -3.03 19.29
CA SER A 131 -7.51 -1.83 18.48
C SER A 131 -8.72 -1.84 17.57
N VAL A 132 -9.03 -2.98 16.93
CA VAL A 132 -10.22 -3.14 16.09
C VAL A 132 -11.50 -2.97 16.91
N GLU A 133 -11.61 -3.65 18.06
CA GLU A 133 -12.75 -3.51 18.96
C GLU A 133 -12.95 -2.06 19.42
N HIS A 134 -11.86 -1.40 19.78
CA HIS A 134 -11.93 0.01 20.17
C HIS A 134 -12.39 0.91 19.01
N LEU A 135 -11.87 0.70 17.80
CA LEU A 135 -12.26 1.46 16.60
C LEU A 135 -13.74 1.26 16.27
N GLU A 136 -14.27 0.05 16.42
CA GLU A 136 -15.70 -0.23 16.23
C GLU A 136 -16.58 0.53 17.23
N ASN A 137 -16.12 0.66 18.49
CA ASN A 137 -16.83 1.36 19.54
C ASN A 137 -16.86 2.88 19.35
N ILE A 138 -15.76 3.47 18.81
CA ILE A 138 -15.69 4.92 18.59
C ILE A 138 -16.15 5.33 17.19
N ALA A 139 -16.38 4.38 16.27
CA ALA A 139 -16.81 4.66 14.91
C ALA A 139 -18.17 5.33 14.89
N GLN A 140 -18.27 6.46 14.19
CA GLN A 140 -19.53 7.13 13.97
C GLN A 140 -20.32 6.39 12.89
N LYS A 141 -21.53 5.94 13.25
CA LYS A 141 -22.44 5.27 12.32
C LYS A 141 -23.49 6.26 11.86
N PHE A 142 -23.72 6.34 10.57
CA PHE A 142 -24.80 7.14 10.00
C PHE A 142 -25.62 6.29 9.01
N VAL A 143 -26.91 6.62 8.92
CA VAL A 143 -27.80 6.01 7.95
C VAL A 143 -27.94 6.98 6.79
N PHE A 144 -27.77 6.49 5.58
CA PHE A 144 -28.01 7.26 4.38
C PHE A 144 -29.26 6.74 3.64
N TYR A 145 -29.93 7.63 2.96
CA TYR A 145 -31.07 7.32 2.10
C TYR A 145 -30.74 7.79 0.68
N ALA A 146 -31.33 7.15 -0.32
CA ALA A 146 -31.13 7.53 -1.72
C ALA A 146 -31.49 9.00 -2.02
N THR A 147 -32.37 9.60 -1.18
CA THR A 147 -32.74 11.01 -1.28
C THR A 147 -31.78 11.99 -0.63
N ASN A 148 -30.91 11.52 0.29
CA ASN A 148 -29.94 12.36 0.97
C ASN A 148 -28.55 11.73 0.90
N ILE A 149 -27.78 12.11 -0.11
CA ILE A 149 -26.42 11.61 -0.38
C ILE A 149 -25.32 12.48 0.27
N GLU A 150 -25.67 13.58 0.93
CA GLU A 150 -24.66 14.51 1.50
C GLU A 150 -23.71 13.85 2.50
N PRO A 151 -24.14 12.94 3.41
CA PRO A 151 -23.23 12.23 4.30
C PRO A 151 -22.18 11.38 3.54
N LEU A 152 -22.59 10.76 2.42
CA LEU A 152 -21.67 10.00 1.56
C LEU A 152 -20.67 10.91 0.86
N VAL A 153 -21.14 12.08 0.37
CA VAL A 153 -20.26 13.09 -0.25
C VAL A 153 -19.21 13.58 0.76
N GLN A 154 -19.59 13.83 2.00
CA GLN A 154 -18.65 14.27 3.03
C GLN A 154 -17.62 13.18 3.36
N THR A 155 -18.03 11.92 3.46
CA THR A 155 -17.13 10.80 3.65
C THR A 155 -16.16 10.68 2.47
N CYS A 156 -16.67 10.74 1.25
CA CYS A 156 -15.86 10.74 0.04
C CYS A 156 -14.86 11.92 -0.01
N MET A 157 -15.28 13.11 0.41
CA MET A 157 -14.40 14.27 0.53
C MET A 157 -13.26 14.05 1.53
N THR A 158 -13.47 13.27 2.57
CA THR A 158 -12.40 12.92 3.52
C THR A 158 -11.35 12.04 2.86
N THR A 159 -11.76 11.03 2.13
CA THR A 159 -10.89 10.14 1.36
C THR A 159 -10.14 10.88 0.25
N LEU A 160 -10.84 11.77 -0.48
CA LEU A 160 -10.26 12.59 -1.55
C LEU A 160 -9.38 13.75 -1.06
N SER A 161 -8.94 13.75 0.19
CA SER A 161 -8.04 14.77 0.74
C SER A 161 -6.61 14.70 0.20
N SER A 162 -6.35 13.91 -0.84
CA SER A 162 -5.05 13.81 -1.48
C SER A 162 -4.73 15.09 -2.29
N ARG A 163 -3.45 15.36 -2.44
CA ARG A 163 -2.87 16.60 -2.98
C ARG A 163 -3.34 17.00 -4.37
N ILE A 164 -3.51 16.02 -5.26
CA ILE A 164 -3.84 16.24 -6.67
C ILE A 164 -5.30 16.67 -6.80
N VAL A 165 -6.17 16.08 -6.01
CA VAL A 165 -7.63 16.21 -6.09
C VAL A 165 -8.17 17.35 -5.24
N ASN A 166 -7.35 17.93 -4.35
CA ASN A 166 -7.79 18.88 -3.32
C ASN A 166 -8.51 20.13 -3.88
N ARG A 167 -8.18 20.55 -5.12
CA ARG A 167 -8.82 21.71 -5.78
C ARG A 167 -10.27 21.44 -6.22
N CYS A 168 -10.56 20.21 -6.65
CA CYS A 168 -11.88 19.80 -7.19
C CYS A 168 -12.56 18.77 -6.30
N LYS A 169 -12.22 18.75 -5.00
CA LYS A 169 -12.60 17.72 -4.05
C LYS A 169 -14.10 17.47 -4.00
N ARG A 170 -14.91 18.51 -3.89
CA ARG A 170 -16.37 18.38 -3.79
C ARG A 170 -16.99 17.86 -5.08
N THR A 171 -16.60 18.42 -6.21
CA THR A 171 -17.12 18.00 -7.52
C THR A 171 -16.81 16.53 -7.81
N LEU A 172 -15.57 16.09 -7.53
CA LEU A 172 -15.20 14.69 -7.70
C LEU A 172 -15.92 13.78 -6.70
N ALA A 173 -16.11 14.21 -5.46
CA ALA A 173 -16.87 13.47 -4.47
C ALA A 173 -18.34 13.27 -4.92
N GLU A 174 -18.98 14.30 -5.42
CA GLU A 174 -20.35 14.21 -5.95
C GLU A 174 -20.45 13.26 -7.16
N ILE A 175 -19.48 13.32 -8.07
CA ILE A 175 -19.42 12.41 -9.24
C ILE A 175 -19.24 10.96 -8.77
N THR A 176 -18.30 10.72 -7.85
CA THR A 176 -18.01 9.38 -7.32
C THR A 176 -19.23 8.79 -6.61
N VAL A 177 -19.86 9.57 -5.72
CA VAL A 177 -21.04 9.12 -4.99
C VAL A 177 -22.20 8.83 -5.94
N LYS A 178 -22.44 9.68 -6.94
CA LYS A 178 -23.49 9.42 -7.95
C LYS A 178 -23.21 8.15 -8.75
N ALA A 179 -21.94 7.89 -9.12
CA ALA A 179 -21.58 6.68 -9.84
C ALA A 179 -21.82 5.43 -8.98
N VAL A 180 -21.42 5.46 -7.71
CA VAL A 180 -21.64 4.34 -6.79
C VAL A 180 -23.13 4.11 -6.53
N VAL A 181 -23.91 5.16 -6.29
CA VAL A 181 -25.37 5.06 -6.04
C VAL A 181 -26.11 4.53 -7.27
N ALA A 182 -25.59 4.77 -8.47
CA ALA A 182 -26.21 4.24 -9.70
C ALA A 182 -26.04 2.72 -9.87
N VAL A 183 -25.02 2.14 -9.22
CA VAL A 183 -24.68 0.71 -9.35
C VAL A 183 -25.08 -0.09 -8.12
N VAL A 184 -25.28 0.58 -6.96
CA VAL A 184 -25.55 -0.08 -5.68
C VAL A 184 -26.88 -0.83 -5.69
N ASP A 185 -26.85 -2.08 -5.23
CA ASP A 185 -28.05 -2.83 -4.85
C ASP A 185 -28.38 -2.55 -3.37
N LEU A 186 -29.39 -1.72 -3.14
CA LEU A 186 -29.78 -1.31 -1.79
C LEU A 186 -30.39 -2.45 -0.98
N GLU A 187 -30.96 -3.47 -1.62
CA GLU A 187 -31.55 -4.62 -0.94
C GLU A 187 -30.46 -5.56 -0.40
N ARG A 188 -29.46 -5.83 -1.22
CA ARG A 188 -28.31 -6.68 -0.86
C ARG A 188 -27.22 -5.92 -0.10
N ARG A 189 -27.25 -4.60 -0.14
CA ARG A 189 -26.16 -3.73 0.38
C ARG A 189 -24.81 -4.06 -0.21
N ASP A 190 -24.78 -4.35 -1.49
CA ASP A 190 -23.60 -4.74 -2.26
C ASP A 190 -23.37 -3.78 -3.42
N VAL A 191 -22.11 -3.57 -3.77
CA VAL A 191 -21.69 -2.71 -4.87
C VAL A 191 -20.67 -3.45 -5.73
N ASN A 192 -21.03 -3.74 -6.97
CA ASN A 192 -20.08 -4.27 -7.91
C ASN A 192 -19.28 -3.14 -8.57
N LEU A 193 -18.06 -2.91 -8.05
CA LEU A 193 -17.17 -1.84 -8.53
C LEU A 193 -16.66 -2.06 -9.96
N ASP A 194 -16.68 -3.29 -10.48
CA ASP A 194 -16.28 -3.60 -11.87
C ASP A 194 -17.22 -2.96 -12.91
N LEU A 195 -18.42 -2.58 -12.49
CA LEU A 195 -19.37 -1.85 -13.35
C LEU A 195 -19.04 -0.37 -13.50
N ILE A 196 -18.11 0.16 -12.69
CA ILE A 196 -17.69 1.56 -12.72
C ILE A 196 -16.34 1.65 -13.43
N LYS A 197 -16.34 2.18 -14.65
CA LYS A 197 -15.13 2.37 -15.42
C LYS A 197 -14.59 3.79 -15.23
N VAL A 198 -13.32 3.91 -14.82
CA VAL A 198 -12.62 5.18 -14.69
C VAL A 198 -11.58 5.29 -15.81
N GLU A 199 -11.73 6.27 -16.68
CA GLU A 199 -10.81 6.51 -17.80
C GLU A 199 -10.16 7.88 -17.67
N GLY A 200 -8.84 7.93 -17.83
CA GLY A 200 -8.07 9.16 -17.90
C GLY A 200 -7.86 9.59 -19.35
N LYS A 201 -8.18 10.85 -19.69
CA LYS A 201 -7.89 11.42 -21.00
C LYS A 201 -7.04 12.67 -20.84
N VAL A 202 -5.96 12.76 -21.62
CA VAL A 202 -5.15 13.98 -21.69
C VAL A 202 -5.90 15.01 -22.55
N GLY A 203 -6.24 16.16 -21.97
CA GLY A 203 -6.93 17.25 -22.65
C GLY A 203 -6.52 18.60 -22.07
N ARG A 204 -6.78 19.69 -22.82
CA ARG A 204 -6.69 21.04 -22.26
C ARG A 204 -7.83 21.23 -21.27
N TYR A 205 -7.48 21.60 -20.05
CA TYR A 205 -8.45 22.04 -19.05
C TYR A 205 -8.88 23.46 -19.45
N GLN A 206 -10.11 23.62 -19.92
CA GLN A 206 -10.76 24.92 -19.93
C GLN A 206 -11.42 25.07 -18.56
N ALA A 207 -10.83 25.89 -17.71
CA ALA A 207 -11.49 26.33 -16.48
C ALA A 207 -12.45 27.43 -16.89
N ASP A 208 -13.75 27.13 -16.94
CA ASP A 208 -14.83 28.09 -16.90
C ASP A 208 -15.19 28.37 -15.45
#